data_36f2e57f25ed5efb2e63ea1d180051dc
#
_entry.id   36f2e57f25ed5efb2e63ea1d180051dc
#
_cell.length_a   1.000
_cell.length_b   1.000
_cell.length_c   1.000
_cell.angle_alpha   90.00
_cell.angle_beta   90.00
_cell.angle_gamma   90.00
#
_symmetry.space_group_name_H-M   'P 1'
#
loop_
_entity.id
_entity.type
_entity.pdbx_description
1 polymer ?
#
loop_
_entity_poly.entity_id
_entity_poly.type
_entity_poly.pdbx_seq_one_letter_code
_entity_poly.pdbx_strand_id
1 'polypeptide(L)'
;MKDCNKASDCGGRREFLVKAAGLAGGVALTISGIGSAFGRSAADVTVTIDAASPLNKVGGSVIVDSTAGKIIIARTGEAAFIAYSAKCTHKGGLVEYDAAGKQFVCPKHGSKFDAANGNVTDGPAETKLSSFKATGTVSSVTVTVV
;
A
#
# COMPACT_ATOMS: atom_id res chain seq x y z
N MET A 1 20.76 54.81 1.36
CA MET A 1 22.25 54.81 1.27
C MET A 1 22.76 53.40 1.26
N LYS A 2 23.50 53.11 0.17
CA LYS A 2 24.38 51.97 -0.13
C LYS A 2 23.67 50.65 -0.40
N ASP A 3 23.40 50.34 -1.69
CA ASP A 3 24.26 49.80 -2.73
C ASP A 3 25.05 48.56 -2.29
N CYS A 4 24.60 47.43 -2.75
CA CYS A 4 25.46 46.27 -3.03
C CYS A 4 24.99 45.62 -4.30
N ASN A 5 25.46 46.23 -5.35
CA ASN A 5 25.65 45.62 -6.66
C ASN A 5 26.88 44.73 -6.56
N LYS A 6 26.78 43.43 -6.83
CA LYS A 6 27.76 42.71 -7.62
C LYS A 6 27.28 41.33 -8.01
N ALA A 7 27.03 41.26 -9.26
CA ALA A 7 26.90 40.03 -10.05
C ALA A 7 28.17 39.17 -9.98
N SER A 8 27.98 37.97 -10.49
CA SER A 8 28.94 36.91 -10.80
C SER A 8 29.15 35.95 -9.63
N ASP A 9 28.72 34.72 -9.76
CA ASP A 9 29.27 33.71 -10.58
C ASP A 9 28.38 32.43 -10.59
N CYS A 10 27.60 32.27 -11.63
CA CYS A 10 26.94 31.01 -11.96
C CYS A 10 27.77 30.30 -13.04
N GLY A 11 28.94 29.88 -12.67
CA GLY A 11 29.82 29.15 -13.59
C GLY A 11 30.22 27.80 -13.04
N GLY A 12 29.59 26.75 -13.49
CA GLY A 12 29.94 25.42 -13.06
C GLY A 12 29.27 24.28 -13.81
N ARG A 13 29.00 24.48 -15.08
CA ARG A 13 28.79 23.32 -15.97
C ARG A 13 30.15 22.68 -16.20
N ARG A 14 30.43 21.66 -15.41
CA ARG A 14 31.59 20.79 -15.71
C ARG A 14 31.14 19.81 -16.76
N GLU A 15 31.51 20.14 -18.01
CA GLU A 15 31.60 19.18 -19.10
C GLU A 15 32.61 18.10 -18.72
N PHE A 16 32.10 16.90 -18.49
CA PHE A 16 32.96 15.73 -18.43
C PHE A 16 33.18 15.24 -19.87
N LEU A 17 34.20 15.81 -20.49
CA LEU A 17 34.76 15.25 -21.72
C LEU A 17 35.51 13.97 -21.37
N VAL A 18 34.85 12.83 -21.51
CA VAL A 18 35.53 11.54 -21.55
C VAL A 18 36.15 11.36 -22.93
N LYS A 19 37.47 11.55 -23.03
CA LYS A 19 38.24 11.13 -24.18
C LYS A 19 38.24 9.62 -24.22
N ALA A 20 37.50 9.05 -25.15
CA ALA A 20 37.58 7.65 -25.51
C ALA A 20 38.80 7.47 -26.46
N ALA A 21 39.87 6.88 -25.96
CA ALA A 21 40.90 6.28 -26.78
C ALA A 21 40.50 4.82 -27.02
N GLY A 22 40.46 4.45 -28.27
CA GLY A 22 39.94 3.19 -28.76
C GLY A 22 40.80 1.97 -28.41
N LEU A 23 40.14 0.84 -28.37
CA LEU A 23 40.68 -0.47 -28.70
C LEU A 23 39.56 -1.35 -29.23
N ALA A 24 39.71 -1.80 -30.44
CA ALA A 24 38.84 -2.72 -31.13
C ALA A 24 38.87 -4.08 -30.42
N GLY A 25 37.73 -4.57 -30.03
CA GLY A 25 37.53 -5.93 -29.53
C GLY A 25 36.04 -6.23 -29.63
N GLY A 26 35.63 -6.88 -30.71
CA GLY A 26 34.27 -7.25 -30.96
C GLY A 26 33.80 -8.30 -29.94
N VAL A 27 32.86 -7.92 -29.09
CA VAL A 27 31.98 -8.84 -28.37
C VAL A 27 30.57 -8.50 -28.80
N ALA A 28 29.99 -9.37 -29.61
CA ALA A 28 28.59 -9.31 -29.95
C ALA A 28 27.79 -9.54 -28.69
N LEU A 29 27.32 -8.48 -28.05
CA LEU A 29 26.32 -8.58 -27.00
C LEU A 29 24.98 -8.85 -27.70
N THR A 30 24.60 -10.10 -27.71
CA THR A 30 23.21 -10.46 -28.00
C THR A 30 22.35 -9.89 -26.88
N ILE A 31 21.73 -8.76 -27.13
CA ILE A 31 20.66 -8.25 -26.28
C ILE A 31 19.47 -9.18 -26.48
N SER A 32 19.43 -10.25 -25.69
CA SER A 32 18.23 -11.03 -25.51
C SER A 32 17.17 -10.08 -24.98
N GLY A 33 16.15 -9.85 -25.77
CA GLY A 33 15.04 -8.99 -25.44
C GLY A 33 14.46 -9.35 -24.07
N ILE A 34 14.73 -8.50 -23.09
CA ILE A 34 13.97 -8.51 -21.86
C ILE A 34 12.63 -7.92 -22.27
N GLY A 35 11.71 -8.82 -22.63
CA GLY A 35 10.32 -8.46 -22.73
C GLY A 35 9.92 -7.84 -21.40
N SER A 36 9.71 -6.53 -21.38
CA SER A 36 9.05 -5.86 -20.28
C SER A 36 7.63 -6.42 -20.20
N ALA A 37 7.49 -7.52 -19.47
CA ALA A 37 6.21 -7.90 -18.95
C ALA A 37 5.81 -6.73 -18.03
N PHE A 38 4.94 -5.86 -18.52
CA PHE A 38 4.14 -4.99 -17.69
C PHE A 38 3.16 -5.88 -16.90
N GLY A 39 3.70 -6.76 -16.07
CA GLY A 39 2.96 -7.36 -15.00
C GLY A 39 2.59 -6.20 -14.07
N ARG A 40 1.30 -6.01 -13.82
CA ARG A 40 0.86 -5.25 -12.65
C ARG A 40 1.64 -5.79 -11.48
N SER A 41 2.61 -5.01 -11.01
CA SER A 41 3.36 -5.34 -9.82
C SER A 41 2.33 -5.35 -8.70
N ALA A 42 2.01 -6.54 -8.19
CA ALA A 42 1.28 -6.65 -6.95
C ALA A 42 2.10 -5.88 -5.91
N ALA A 43 1.59 -4.74 -5.49
CA ALA A 43 2.29 -3.91 -4.53
C ALA A 43 1.91 -4.42 -3.13
N ASP A 44 2.78 -5.22 -2.54
CA ASP A 44 2.59 -5.67 -1.17
C ASP A 44 2.69 -4.47 -0.21
N VAL A 45 1.71 -4.34 0.65
CA VAL A 45 1.67 -3.34 1.72
C VAL A 45 2.10 -4.01 3.02
N THR A 46 3.27 -3.65 3.54
CA THR A 46 3.75 -4.16 4.82
C THR A 46 3.56 -3.11 5.91
N VAL A 47 2.90 -3.50 7.00
CA VAL A 47 2.68 -2.67 8.19
C VAL A 47 3.45 -3.28 9.35
N THR A 48 4.34 -2.49 9.95
CA THR A 48 5.03 -2.86 11.18
C THR A 48 4.10 -2.69 12.37
N ILE A 49 4.13 -3.65 13.27
CA ILE A 49 3.31 -3.65 14.49
C ILE A 49 4.25 -3.35 15.66
N ASP A 50 4.19 -2.15 16.18
CA ASP A 50 4.90 -1.71 17.38
C ASP A 50 3.94 -1.55 18.56
N ALA A 51 4.48 -1.16 19.71
CA ALA A 51 3.68 -0.99 20.94
C ALA A 51 2.59 0.09 20.82
N ALA A 52 2.77 1.06 19.93
CA ALA A 52 1.81 2.14 19.67
C ALA A 52 0.80 1.78 18.58
N SER A 53 1.04 0.72 17.81
CA SER A 53 0.16 0.30 16.73
C SER A 53 -1.19 -0.23 17.26
N PRO A 54 -2.32 0.18 16.67
CA PRO A 54 -3.62 -0.41 16.97
C PRO A 54 -3.65 -1.93 16.78
N LEU A 55 -2.82 -2.45 15.85
CA LEU A 55 -2.69 -3.88 15.59
C LEU A 55 -1.91 -4.65 16.67
N ASN A 56 -1.36 -3.97 17.69
CA ASN A 56 -0.68 -4.63 18.81
C ASN A 56 -1.63 -5.47 19.68
N LYS A 57 -2.92 -5.18 19.63
CA LYS A 57 -3.98 -5.91 20.36
C LYS A 57 -4.85 -6.69 19.40
N VAL A 58 -5.26 -7.89 19.82
CA VAL A 58 -6.33 -8.64 19.12
C VAL A 58 -7.61 -7.81 19.14
N GLY A 59 -8.26 -7.68 18.01
CA GLY A 59 -9.42 -6.80 17.83
C GLY A 59 -9.05 -5.38 17.35
N GLY A 60 -7.77 -5.04 17.30
CA GLY A 60 -7.33 -3.77 16.72
C GLY A 60 -7.38 -3.77 15.19
N SER A 61 -7.51 -2.59 14.60
CA SER A 61 -7.50 -2.41 13.16
C SER A 61 -6.81 -1.11 12.76
N VAL A 62 -6.33 -1.08 11.51
CA VAL A 62 -5.71 0.10 10.90
C VAL A 62 -6.14 0.21 9.45
N ILE A 63 -6.29 1.43 8.97
CA ILE A 63 -6.54 1.72 7.56
C ILE A 63 -5.25 2.22 6.94
N VAL A 64 -4.84 1.61 5.84
CA VAL A 64 -3.64 1.96 5.07
C VAL A 64 -4.01 2.30 3.63
N ASP A 65 -3.23 3.18 3.02
CA ASP A 65 -3.37 3.48 1.59
C ASP A 65 -2.56 2.46 0.77
N SER A 66 -3.15 2.02 -0.32
CA SER A 66 -2.52 1.09 -1.27
C SER A 66 -2.83 1.48 -2.72
N THR A 67 -2.23 0.79 -3.66
CA THR A 67 -2.52 0.97 -5.10
C THR A 67 -3.96 0.59 -5.47
N ALA A 68 -4.60 -0.30 -4.70
CA ALA A 68 -6.02 -0.65 -4.85
C ALA A 68 -6.97 0.28 -4.06
N GLY A 69 -6.44 1.32 -3.42
CA GLY A 69 -7.19 2.22 -2.56
C GLY A 69 -6.96 1.96 -1.08
N LYS A 70 -7.87 2.42 -0.23
CA LYS A 70 -7.76 2.23 1.22
C LYS A 70 -8.12 0.80 1.61
N ILE A 71 -7.25 0.17 2.39
CA ILE A 71 -7.41 -1.18 2.93
C ILE A 71 -7.52 -1.09 4.45
N ILE A 72 -8.50 -1.78 5.02
CA ILE A 72 -8.59 -2.00 6.46
C ILE A 72 -7.97 -3.35 6.79
N ILE A 73 -7.01 -3.35 7.73
CA ILE A 73 -6.36 -4.54 8.25
C ILE A 73 -6.82 -4.68 9.69
N ALA A 74 -7.32 -5.86 10.06
CA ALA A 74 -7.74 -6.15 11.42
C ALA A 74 -7.02 -7.38 11.96
N ARG A 75 -6.62 -7.33 13.23
CA ARG A 75 -6.03 -8.46 13.95
C ARG A 75 -7.10 -9.26 14.64
N THR A 76 -7.29 -10.50 14.22
CA THR A 76 -8.32 -11.42 14.74
C THR A 76 -7.78 -12.44 15.74
N GLY A 77 -6.45 -12.60 15.80
CA GLY A 77 -5.76 -13.51 16.70
C GLY A 77 -4.29 -13.11 16.91
N GLU A 78 -3.51 -13.92 17.61
CA GLU A 78 -2.10 -13.58 17.93
C GLU A 78 -1.26 -13.32 16.66
N ALA A 79 -1.41 -14.16 15.65
CA ALA A 79 -0.77 -14.00 14.34
C ALA A 79 -1.78 -14.08 13.19
N ALA A 80 -3.06 -13.85 13.48
CA ALA A 80 -4.14 -13.91 12.51
C ALA A 80 -4.61 -12.51 12.13
N PHE A 81 -4.56 -12.22 10.83
CA PHE A 81 -4.94 -10.94 10.26
C PHE A 81 -5.90 -11.14 9.10
N ILE A 82 -6.82 -10.21 8.95
CA ILE A 82 -7.71 -10.10 7.80
C ILE A 82 -7.55 -8.73 7.17
N ALA A 83 -7.71 -8.66 5.85
CA ALA A 83 -7.62 -7.41 5.11
C ALA A 83 -8.76 -7.32 4.09
N TYR A 84 -9.42 -6.19 4.07
CA TYR A 84 -10.52 -5.88 3.16
C TYR A 84 -10.41 -4.46 2.64
N SER A 85 -11.12 -4.16 1.54
CA SER A 85 -11.31 -2.78 1.13
C SER A 85 -11.96 -1.99 2.26
N ALA A 86 -11.33 -0.88 2.67
CA ALA A 86 -11.91 0.01 3.67
C ALA A 86 -13.09 0.82 3.11
N LYS A 87 -13.30 0.77 1.79
CA LYS A 87 -14.36 1.51 1.11
C LYS A 87 -15.65 0.69 1.10
N CYS A 88 -16.66 1.18 1.80
CA CYS A 88 -18.01 0.60 1.80
C CYS A 88 -18.60 0.56 0.39
N THR A 89 -19.14 -0.58 0.01
CA THR A 89 -19.69 -0.83 -1.35
C THR A 89 -21.00 -0.09 -1.64
N HIS A 90 -21.68 0.45 -0.62
CA HIS A 90 -22.88 1.25 -0.82
C HIS A 90 -22.57 2.64 -1.42
N LYS A 91 -21.88 3.51 -0.67
CA LYS A 91 -21.55 4.90 -1.09
C LYS A 91 -20.13 5.33 -0.71
N GLY A 92 -19.21 4.38 -0.65
CA GLY A 92 -17.79 4.67 -0.48
C GLY A 92 -17.39 5.27 0.87
N GLY A 93 -18.21 5.13 1.93
CA GLY A 93 -17.81 5.47 3.29
C GLY A 93 -16.70 4.54 3.76
N LEU A 94 -15.90 4.97 4.75
CA LEU A 94 -14.91 4.10 5.35
C LEU A 94 -15.61 3.17 6.35
N VAL A 95 -15.19 1.89 6.34
CA VAL A 95 -15.67 0.90 7.31
C VAL A 95 -14.74 0.86 8.51
N GLU A 96 -15.30 0.49 9.67
CA GLU A 96 -14.58 0.29 10.92
C GLU A 96 -14.72 -1.18 11.34
N TYR A 97 -13.71 -1.71 12.01
CA TYR A 97 -13.76 -3.09 12.52
C TYR A 97 -14.37 -3.14 13.91
N ASP A 98 -15.45 -3.88 14.05
CA ASP A 98 -16.06 -4.24 15.32
C ASP A 98 -15.61 -5.65 15.71
N ALA A 99 -14.67 -5.72 16.64
CA ALA A 99 -14.11 -6.99 17.11
C ALA A 99 -15.12 -7.83 17.90
N ALA A 100 -16.03 -7.18 18.63
CA ALA A 100 -17.04 -7.87 19.43
C ALA A 100 -18.08 -8.56 18.54
N GLY A 101 -18.54 -7.85 17.49
CA GLY A 101 -19.46 -8.40 16.51
C GLY A 101 -18.79 -9.23 15.41
N LYS A 102 -17.44 -9.26 15.35
CA LYS A 102 -16.67 -9.88 14.26
C LYS A 102 -17.15 -9.43 12.89
N GLN A 103 -17.29 -8.13 12.72
CA GLN A 103 -17.86 -7.51 11.53
C GLN A 103 -17.17 -6.19 11.20
N PHE A 104 -17.32 -5.75 9.96
CA PHE A 104 -17.01 -4.37 9.59
C PHE A 104 -18.31 -3.57 9.53
N VAL A 105 -18.29 -2.38 10.09
CA VAL A 105 -19.44 -1.48 10.14
C VAL A 105 -19.12 -0.21 9.38
N CYS A 106 -20.03 0.21 8.51
CA CYS A 106 -19.93 1.50 7.85
C CYS A 106 -20.78 2.51 8.62
N PRO A 107 -20.19 3.47 9.36
CA PRO A 107 -20.95 4.41 10.18
C PRO A 107 -21.83 5.37 9.35
N LYS A 108 -21.53 5.50 8.07
CA LYS A 108 -22.21 6.46 7.19
C LYS A 108 -23.69 6.12 6.95
N HIS A 109 -24.01 4.83 6.75
CA HIS A 109 -25.39 4.37 6.49
C HIS A 109 -25.72 3.03 7.19
N GLY A 110 -24.88 2.57 8.09
CA GLY A 110 -25.14 1.39 8.91
C GLY A 110 -24.93 0.04 8.23
N SER A 111 -24.33 -0.01 7.04
CA SER A 111 -24.02 -1.29 6.40
C SER A 111 -23.03 -2.09 7.23
N LYS A 112 -23.28 -3.40 7.37
CA LYS A 112 -22.45 -4.34 8.12
C LYS A 112 -21.99 -5.46 7.22
N PHE A 113 -20.75 -5.90 7.43
CA PHE A 113 -20.12 -6.93 6.65
C PHE A 113 -19.43 -7.94 7.58
N ASP A 114 -19.63 -9.21 7.33
CA ASP A 114 -18.99 -10.29 8.09
C ASP A 114 -17.46 -10.25 7.92
N ALA A 115 -16.74 -10.34 9.02
CA ALA A 115 -15.29 -10.25 9.00
C ALA A 115 -14.60 -11.49 8.42
N ALA A 116 -15.27 -12.65 8.39
CA ALA A 116 -14.68 -13.88 7.88
C ALA A 116 -14.69 -13.95 6.33
N ASN A 117 -15.70 -13.40 5.69
CA ASN A 117 -15.92 -13.54 4.26
C ASN A 117 -16.23 -12.25 3.51
N GLY A 118 -16.41 -11.14 4.23
CA GLY A 118 -16.74 -9.82 3.67
C GLY A 118 -18.19 -9.66 3.21
N ASN A 119 -19.05 -10.66 3.39
CA ASN A 119 -20.43 -10.62 2.93
C ASN A 119 -21.23 -9.56 3.69
N VAL A 120 -22.20 -8.96 3.01
CA VAL A 120 -23.13 -8.05 3.64
C VAL A 120 -24.03 -8.84 4.61
N THR A 121 -24.13 -8.37 5.84
CA THR A 121 -25.00 -8.95 6.87
C THR A 121 -26.16 -8.03 7.21
N ASP A 122 -26.01 -6.72 7.00
CA ASP A 122 -27.04 -5.74 7.30
C ASP A 122 -26.80 -4.43 6.55
N GLY A 123 -27.84 -3.64 6.35
CA GLY A 123 -27.79 -2.30 5.78
C GLY A 123 -27.95 -2.25 4.27
N PRO A 124 -27.76 -1.06 3.69
CA PRO A 124 -28.09 -0.80 2.29
C PRO A 124 -27.01 -1.23 1.27
N ALA A 125 -25.88 -1.82 1.72
CA ALA A 125 -24.90 -2.39 0.80
C ALA A 125 -25.44 -3.69 0.19
N GLU A 126 -25.21 -3.89 -1.11
CA GLU A 126 -25.65 -5.08 -1.86
C GLU A 126 -24.49 -5.99 -2.21
N THR A 127 -23.27 -5.48 -2.16
CA THR A 127 -22.06 -6.18 -2.61
C THR A 127 -21.10 -6.34 -1.44
N LYS A 128 -20.47 -7.52 -1.34
CA LYS A 128 -19.44 -7.80 -0.34
C LYS A 128 -18.22 -6.89 -0.47
N LEU A 129 -17.45 -6.74 0.61
CA LEU A 129 -16.15 -6.09 0.58
C LEU A 129 -15.14 -6.96 -0.19
N SER A 130 -14.29 -6.31 -0.98
CA SER A 130 -13.15 -6.97 -1.60
C SER A 130 -12.14 -7.40 -0.54
N SER A 131 -11.75 -8.67 -0.55
CA SER A 131 -10.77 -9.23 0.37
C SER A 131 -9.37 -9.21 -0.24
N PHE A 132 -8.36 -9.04 0.59
CA PHE A 132 -6.95 -9.14 0.26
C PHE A 132 -6.29 -10.22 1.10
N LYS A 133 -5.26 -10.87 0.55
CA LYS A 133 -4.49 -11.86 1.32
C LYS A 133 -3.63 -11.12 2.34
N ALA A 134 -3.85 -11.39 3.62
CA ALA A 134 -3.03 -10.90 4.71
C ALA A 134 -2.25 -12.05 5.33
N THR A 135 -0.95 -11.84 5.50
CA THR A 135 -0.04 -12.75 6.21
C THR A 135 0.76 -11.94 7.20
N GLY A 136 0.85 -12.40 8.43
CA GLY A 136 1.54 -11.61 9.44
C GLY A 136 2.11 -12.44 10.58
N THR A 137 2.91 -11.76 11.37
CA THR A 137 3.50 -12.22 12.63
C THR A 137 3.05 -11.27 13.75
N VAL A 138 3.53 -11.48 14.96
CA VAL A 138 3.26 -10.56 16.07
C VAL A 138 3.84 -9.15 15.86
N SER A 139 4.83 -9.01 14.98
CA SER A 139 5.58 -7.76 14.75
C SER A 139 5.32 -7.10 13.40
N SER A 140 4.71 -7.79 12.46
CA SER A 140 4.41 -7.22 11.13
C SER A 140 3.31 -7.98 10.42
N VAL A 141 2.60 -7.29 9.53
CA VAL A 141 1.61 -7.87 8.62
C VAL A 141 1.86 -7.37 7.20
N THR A 142 1.82 -8.28 6.25
CA THR A 142 1.93 -7.99 4.82
C THR A 142 0.62 -8.33 4.14
N VAL A 143 0.10 -7.38 3.37
CA VAL A 143 -1.12 -7.53 2.57
C VAL A 143 -0.73 -7.51 1.10
N THR A 144 -1.07 -8.57 0.40
CA THR A 144 -0.85 -8.67 -1.05
C THR A 144 -2.01 -8.02 -1.78
N VAL A 145 -1.69 -6.99 -2.55
CA VAL A 145 -2.64 -6.25 -3.39
C VAL A 145 -2.45 -6.70 -4.84
N VAL A 146 -3.43 -7.39 -5.39
CA VAL A 146 -3.41 -7.93 -6.78
C VAL A 146 -4.31 -7.11 -7.68
#